data_809072cddef90eb09ad599c063a2365e
#
_entry.id   809072cddef90eb09ad599c063a2365e
#
_cell.length_a   1.000
_cell.length_b   1.000
_cell.length_c   1.000
_cell.angle_alpha   90.00
_cell.angle_beta   90.00
_cell.angle_gamma   90.00
#
_symmetry.space_group_name_H-M   'P 1'
#
loop_
_entity.id
_entity.type
_entity.pdbx_description
1 polymer ?
#
loop_
_entity_poly.entity_id
_entity_poly.type
_entity_poly.pdbx_seq_one_letter_code
_entity_poly.pdbx_strand_id
1 'polypeptide(L)'
;KYGHGVRVDLDTQTWGTQKNSWLEMASEEFLDGIIYVACDYIREGRQNTNEPGLMSKLEFRYSYSADFQEAEDPKKWLEEHREKDDNNLIMYVIRNRKSVESYKHKYLLERLVNILSFCLLND
;
A
#
# COMPACT_ATOMS: atom_id res chain seq x y z
N LYS A 1 0.12 1.48 18.21
CA LYS A 1 -0.14 0.36 17.35
C LYS A 1 0.54 -0.92 17.81
N TYR A 2 1.77 -0.78 18.15
CA TYR A 2 2.54 -1.92 18.59
C TYR A 2 2.42 -2.22 20.06
N GLY A 3 1.55 -1.48 20.73
CA GLY A 3 1.19 -1.82 22.08
C GLY A 3 0.42 -3.12 22.19
N HIS A 4 0.14 -3.75 21.06
CA HIS A 4 -0.59 -4.99 20.98
C HIS A 4 0.32 -6.20 20.77
N GLY A 5 1.54 -6.14 21.23
CA GLY A 5 2.41 -7.30 21.16
C GLY A 5 1.79 -8.53 21.79
N VAL A 6 2.32 -9.69 21.45
CA VAL A 6 1.81 -10.95 21.99
C VAL A 6 1.98 -10.95 23.50
N ARG A 7 0.89 -11.21 24.19
CA ARG A 7 0.89 -11.27 25.65
C ARG A 7 1.25 -12.68 26.10
N VAL A 8 2.01 -12.76 27.16
CA VAL A 8 2.44 -14.06 27.69
C VAL A 8 1.28 -14.84 28.33
N ASP A 9 0.22 -14.14 28.70
CA ASP A 9 -0.96 -14.73 29.32
C ASP A 9 -2.14 -14.84 28.37
N LEU A 10 -1.86 -14.84 27.07
CA LEU A 10 -2.89 -14.88 26.02
C LEU A 10 -3.66 -16.20 26.08
N ASP A 11 -4.96 -16.10 26.17
CA ASP A 11 -5.86 -17.25 26.14
C ASP A 11 -6.64 -17.25 24.81
N THR A 12 -6.35 -18.23 23.97
CA THR A 12 -6.95 -18.31 22.66
C THR A 12 -8.46 -18.51 22.68
N GLN A 13 -9.01 -19.02 23.78
CA GLN A 13 -10.44 -19.24 23.89
C GLN A 13 -11.21 -17.98 24.28
N THR A 14 -10.56 -17.09 25.01
CA THR A 14 -11.25 -15.89 25.49
C THR A 14 -11.10 -14.70 24.57
N TRP A 15 -10.03 -14.66 23.78
CA TRP A 15 -9.77 -13.53 22.90
C TRP A 15 -10.44 -13.64 21.53
N GLY A 16 -10.48 -14.84 20.98
CA GLY A 16 -11.14 -15.04 19.69
C GLY A 16 -12.65 -15.22 19.89
N THR A 17 -13.43 -14.31 19.35
CA THR A 17 -14.89 -14.41 19.35
C THR A 17 -15.40 -14.47 17.93
N GLN A 18 -16.70 -14.78 17.75
CA GLN A 18 -17.27 -14.75 16.41
C GLN A 18 -17.16 -13.38 15.77
N LYS A 19 -17.20 -12.33 16.58
CA LYS A 19 -17.14 -10.97 16.11
C LYS A 19 -15.72 -10.50 15.86
N ASN A 20 -14.77 -11.04 16.63
CA ASN A 20 -13.35 -10.71 16.51
C ASN A 20 -12.54 -12.00 16.50
N SER A 21 -12.73 -12.79 15.47
CA SER A 21 -12.02 -14.05 15.34
C SER A 21 -10.52 -13.82 15.18
N TRP A 22 -9.75 -14.79 15.59
CA TRP A 22 -8.30 -14.73 15.37
C TRP A 22 -7.94 -14.58 13.91
N LEU A 23 -8.68 -15.24 13.03
CA LEU A 23 -8.42 -15.16 11.60
C LEU A 23 -8.73 -13.77 11.04
N GLU A 24 -9.81 -13.14 11.50
CA GLU A 24 -10.10 -11.77 11.10
C GLU A 24 -9.01 -10.81 11.57
N MET A 25 -8.53 -10.99 12.79
CA MET A 25 -7.44 -10.17 13.31
C MET A 25 -6.17 -10.35 12.49
N ALA A 26 -5.87 -11.59 12.11
CA ALA A 26 -4.72 -11.87 11.25
C ALA A 26 -4.89 -11.22 9.87
N SER A 27 -6.09 -11.28 9.31
CA SER A 27 -6.37 -10.67 8.01
C SER A 27 -6.17 -9.16 8.04
N GLU A 28 -6.55 -8.50 9.13
CA GLU A 28 -6.33 -7.08 9.30
C GLU A 28 -4.83 -6.75 9.30
N GLU A 29 -4.02 -7.59 9.95
CA GLU A 29 -2.57 -7.38 9.95
C GLU A 29 -1.94 -7.61 8.58
N PHE A 30 -2.46 -8.56 7.82
CA PHE A 30 -2.00 -8.76 6.44
C PHE A 30 -2.34 -7.55 5.57
N LEU A 31 -3.54 -6.98 5.74
CA LEU A 31 -3.94 -5.78 5.02
C LEU A 31 -3.03 -4.61 5.39
N ASP A 32 -2.79 -4.41 6.67
CA ASP A 32 -1.88 -3.36 7.14
C ASP A 32 -0.48 -3.55 6.53
N GLY A 33 -0.02 -4.79 6.49
CA GLY A 33 1.28 -5.11 5.89
C GLY A 33 1.35 -4.71 4.42
N ILE A 34 0.30 -4.99 3.65
CA ILE A 34 0.23 -4.60 2.25
C ILE A 34 0.35 -3.09 2.11
N ILE A 35 -0.38 -2.35 2.91
CA ILE A 35 -0.37 -0.88 2.88
C ILE A 35 1.01 -0.35 3.25
N TYR A 36 1.63 -0.92 4.28
CA TYR A 36 2.96 -0.48 4.70
C TYR A 36 4.00 -0.72 3.62
N VAL A 37 3.95 -1.86 2.95
CA VAL A 37 4.90 -2.14 1.86
C VAL A 37 4.71 -1.16 0.72
N ALA A 38 3.48 -0.87 0.36
CA ALA A 38 3.19 0.13 -0.67
C ALA A 38 3.72 1.50 -0.27
N CYS A 39 3.50 1.89 0.98
CA CYS A 39 3.99 3.17 1.50
C CYS A 39 5.52 3.26 1.44
N ASP A 40 6.18 2.18 1.81
CA ASP A 40 7.65 2.15 1.77
C ASP A 40 8.16 2.29 0.33
N TYR A 41 7.52 1.61 -0.60
CA TYR A 41 7.88 1.71 -2.00
C TYR A 41 7.74 3.14 -2.54
N ILE A 42 6.62 3.79 -2.22
CA ILE A 42 6.37 5.17 -2.63
C ILE A 42 7.42 6.10 -2.02
N ARG A 43 7.72 5.92 -0.75
CA ARG A 43 8.69 6.74 -0.05
C ARG A 43 10.08 6.61 -0.67
N GLU A 44 10.50 5.39 -0.99
CA GLU A 44 11.78 5.17 -1.67
C GLU A 44 11.83 5.84 -3.02
N GLY A 45 10.74 5.75 -3.78
CA GLY A 45 10.68 6.40 -5.08
C GLY A 45 10.86 7.89 -4.99
N ARG A 46 10.28 8.52 -3.97
CA ARG A 46 10.43 9.96 -3.76
C ARG A 46 11.82 10.34 -3.29
N GLN A 47 12.41 9.53 -2.42
CA GLN A 47 13.77 9.79 -1.93
C GLN A 47 14.81 9.70 -3.04
N ASN A 48 14.54 8.92 -4.06
CA ASN A 48 15.46 8.76 -5.19
C ASN A 48 15.27 9.83 -6.26
N THR A 49 14.40 10.79 -6.03
CA THR A 49 14.20 11.92 -6.93
C THR A 49 15.21 13.00 -6.56
N ASN A 50 16.09 13.33 -7.51
CA ASN A 50 17.23 14.22 -7.25
C ASN A 50 16.86 15.70 -7.19
N GLU A 51 15.72 16.10 -7.70
CA GLU A 51 15.32 17.50 -7.75
C GLU A 51 14.08 17.74 -6.93
N PRO A 52 14.11 18.74 -6.02
CA PRO A 52 12.93 19.09 -5.25
C PRO A 52 11.76 19.48 -6.15
N GLY A 53 10.60 18.97 -5.84
CA GLY A 53 9.39 19.29 -6.59
C GLY A 53 9.13 18.43 -7.80
N LEU A 54 10.07 17.58 -8.19
CA LEU A 54 9.82 16.63 -9.26
C LEU A 54 9.12 15.39 -8.72
N MET A 55 8.26 14.83 -9.53
CA MET A 55 7.58 13.60 -9.18
C MET A 55 8.50 12.40 -9.40
N SER A 56 8.33 11.39 -8.58
CA SER A 56 8.97 10.11 -8.82
C SER A 56 8.39 9.48 -10.09
N LYS A 57 9.07 8.48 -10.65
CA LYS A 57 8.56 7.75 -11.81
C LYS A 57 7.19 7.16 -11.53
N LEU A 58 6.98 6.70 -10.30
CA LEU A 58 5.71 6.12 -9.92
C LEU A 58 4.58 7.15 -9.93
N GLU A 59 4.82 8.31 -9.34
CA GLU A 59 3.83 9.38 -9.34
C GLU A 59 3.54 9.87 -10.75
N PHE A 60 4.58 9.93 -11.58
CA PHE A 60 4.42 10.28 -12.98
C PHE A 60 3.51 9.30 -13.71
N ARG A 61 3.73 8.00 -13.55
CA ARG A 61 2.88 6.98 -14.17
C ARG A 61 1.45 7.06 -13.67
N TYR A 62 1.29 7.27 -12.38
CA TYR A 62 -0.03 7.41 -11.79
C TYR A 62 -0.78 8.61 -12.41
N SER A 63 -0.10 9.73 -12.51
CA SER A 63 -0.67 10.94 -13.11
C SER A 63 -1.02 10.73 -14.58
N TYR A 64 -0.21 9.94 -15.28
CA TYR A 64 -0.42 9.66 -16.70
C TYR A 64 -1.67 8.83 -16.95
N SER A 65 -2.07 8.03 -15.99
CA SER A 65 -3.29 7.23 -16.11
C SER A 65 -4.56 8.06 -15.88
N ALA A 66 -4.41 9.33 -15.48
CA ALA A 66 -5.51 10.28 -15.33
C ALA A 66 -5.53 11.23 -16.55
N ASP A 67 -5.94 12.48 -16.37
CA ASP A 67 -6.11 13.45 -17.46
C ASP A 67 -4.83 14.21 -17.82
N PHE A 68 -3.70 13.68 -17.41
CA PHE A 68 -2.41 14.33 -17.60
C PHE A 68 -2.13 14.69 -19.06
N GLN A 69 -2.52 13.83 -19.99
CA GLN A 69 -2.24 14.05 -21.42
C GLN A 69 -2.96 15.25 -22.00
N GLU A 70 -4.03 15.70 -21.37
CA GLU A 70 -4.81 16.84 -21.84
C GLU A 70 -4.32 18.15 -21.25
N ALA A 71 -3.34 18.11 -20.36
CA ALA A 71 -2.85 19.30 -19.69
C ALA A 71 -1.97 20.14 -20.61
N GLU A 72 -2.21 21.45 -20.65
CA GLU A 72 -1.39 22.38 -21.42
C GLU A 72 0.01 22.52 -20.81
N ASP A 73 0.08 22.55 -19.49
CA ASP A 73 1.34 22.59 -18.76
C ASP A 73 1.36 21.40 -17.80
N PRO A 74 1.99 20.29 -18.17
CA PRO A 74 1.99 19.11 -17.34
C PRO A 74 2.55 19.33 -15.93
N LYS A 75 3.62 20.10 -15.82
CA LYS A 75 4.24 20.33 -14.53
C LYS A 75 3.29 21.08 -13.60
N LYS A 76 2.64 22.11 -14.11
CA LYS A 76 1.68 22.88 -13.35
C LYS A 76 0.46 22.03 -12.99
N TRP A 77 0.01 21.23 -13.94
CA TRP A 77 -1.11 20.32 -13.72
C TRP A 77 -0.81 19.36 -12.56
N LEU A 78 0.38 18.78 -12.54
CA LEU A 78 0.80 17.88 -11.49
C LEU A 78 0.81 18.56 -10.12
N GLU A 79 1.30 19.78 -10.05
CA GLU A 79 1.33 20.55 -8.80
C GLU A 79 -0.08 20.84 -8.29
N GLU A 80 -0.97 21.16 -9.18
CA GLU A 80 -2.35 21.53 -8.81
C GLU A 80 -3.18 20.32 -8.42
N HIS A 81 -2.91 19.16 -9.03
CA HIS A 81 -3.71 17.97 -8.83
C HIS A 81 -3.04 16.94 -7.92
N ARG A 82 -1.93 17.29 -7.34
CA ARG A 82 -1.28 16.43 -6.37
C ARG A 82 -2.15 16.32 -5.13
N GLU A 83 -2.47 15.11 -4.80
CA GLU A 83 -3.34 14.88 -3.64
C GLU A 83 -2.62 15.17 -2.34
N LYS A 84 -3.38 15.58 -1.33
CA LYS A 84 -2.83 15.89 -0.01
C LYS A 84 -2.35 14.65 0.71
N ASP A 85 -2.95 13.51 0.41
CA ASP A 85 -2.54 12.24 0.97
C ASP A 85 -2.26 11.25 -0.16
N ASP A 86 -1.73 10.11 0.19
CA ASP A 86 -1.30 9.13 -0.80
C ASP A 86 -2.27 7.98 -0.97
N ASN A 87 -3.49 8.09 -0.50
CA ASN A 87 -4.43 6.97 -0.53
C ASN A 87 -4.63 6.41 -1.94
N ASN A 88 -4.86 7.26 -2.92
CA ASN A 88 -5.05 6.80 -4.29
C ASN A 88 -3.77 6.24 -4.89
N LEU A 89 -2.63 6.82 -4.55
CA LEU A 89 -1.35 6.31 -5.01
C LEU A 89 -1.04 4.94 -4.41
N ILE A 90 -1.34 4.75 -3.14
CA ILE A 90 -1.19 3.46 -2.47
C ILE A 90 -2.05 2.41 -3.18
N MET A 91 -3.29 2.73 -3.46
CA MET A 91 -4.18 1.80 -4.16
C MET A 91 -3.70 1.52 -5.57
N TYR A 92 -3.15 2.52 -6.25
CA TYR A 92 -2.57 2.33 -7.56
C TYR A 92 -1.41 1.34 -7.53
N VAL A 93 -0.53 1.49 -6.56
CA VAL A 93 0.61 0.57 -6.39
C VAL A 93 0.12 -0.86 -6.15
N ILE A 94 -0.85 -1.02 -5.28
CA ILE A 94 -1.38 -2.35 -4.95
C ILE A 94 -2.02 -2.99 -6.18
N ARG A 95 -2.83 -2.23 -6.93
CA ARG A 95 -3.47 -2.75 -8.14
C ARG A 95 -2.48 -3.10 -9.23
N ASN A 96 -1.37 -2.37 -9.30
CA ASN A 96 -0.35 -2.56 -10.32
C ASN A 96 0.93 -3.17 -9.75
N ARG A 97 0.79 -4.00 -8.74
CA ARG A 97 1.94 -4.56 -8.03
C ARG A 97 2.88 -5.37 -8.89
N LYS A 98 2.38 -5.93 -9.99
CA LYS A 98 3.23 -6.66 -10.93
C LYS A 98 4.22 -5.75 -11.65
N SER A 99 3.92 -4.46 -11.70
CA SER A 99 4.78 -3.45 -12.33
C SER A 99 5.73 -2.77 -11.37
N VAL A 100 5.73 -3.18 -10.11
CA VAL A 100 6.63 -2.62 -9.10
C VAL A 100 8.06 -3.01 -9.45
N GLU A 101 8.94 -2.02 -9.53
CA GLU A 101 10.32 -2.24 -9.98
C GLU A 101 11.21 -2.87 -8.92
N SER A 102 10.93 -2.60 -7.65
CA SER A 102 11.69 -3.21 -6.56
C SER A 102 11.24 -4.65 -6.35
N TYR A 103 12.16 -5.58 -6.53
CA TYR A 103 11.83 -7.01 -6.36
C TYR A 103 11.30 -7.31 -4.95
N LYS A 104 11.94 -6.74 -3.94
CA LYS A 104 11.50 -6.96 -2.56
C LYS A 104 10.06 -6.51 -2.35
N HIS A 105 9.73 -5.30 -2.77
CA HIS A 105 8.38 -4.77 -2.60
C HIS A 105 7.38 -5.56 -3.43
N LYS A 106 7.73 -5.88 -4.65
CA LYS A 106 6.86 -6.67 -5.53
C LYS A 106 6.56 -8.04 -4.91
N TYR A 107 7.59 -8.72 -4.45
CA TYR A 107 7.43 -10.03 -3.84
C TYR A 107 6.52 -9.97 -2.62
N LEU A 108 6.78 -9.00 -1.73
CA LEU A 108 5.98 -8.86 -0.52
C LEU A 108 4.52 -8.51 -0.83
N LEU A 109 4.31 -7.59 -1.77
CA LEU A 109 2.95 -7.22 -2.15
C LEU A 109 2.19 -8.40 -2.73
N GLU A 110 2.81 -9.14 -3.65
CA GLU A 110 2.15 -10.29 -4.26
C GLU A 110 1.85 -11.39 -3.25
N ARG A 111 2.81 -11.68 -2.37
CA ARG A 111 2.61 -12.71 -1.35
C ARG A 111 1.54 -12.31 -0.35
N LEU A 112 1.59 -11.10 0.17
CA LEU A 112 0.62 -10.66 1.16
C LEU A 112 -0.79 -10.56 0.59
N VAL A 113 -0.93 -10.07 -0.64
CA VAL A 113 -2.24 -10.03 -1.29
C VAL A 113 -2.80 -11.44 -1.49
N ASN A 114 -1.96 -12.39 -1.91
CA ASN A 114 -2.39 -13.77 -2.08
C ASN A 114 -2.81 -14.40 -0.75
N ILE A 115 -2.05 -14.16 0.30
CA ILE A 115 -2.37 -14.68 1.63
C ILE A 115 -3.70 -14.07 2.12
N LEU A 116 -3.86 -12.77 1.99
CA LEU A 116 -5.09 -12.12 2.40
C LEU A 116 -6.28 -12.63 1.61
N SER A 117 -6.12 -12.76 0.30
CA SER A 117 -7.20 -13.29 -0.56
C SER A 117 -7.59 -14.70 -0.15
N PHE A 118 -6.60 -15.54 0.17
CA PHE A 118 -6.86 -16.88 0.64
C PHE A 118 -7.70 -16.87 1.93
N CYS A 119 -7.33 -16.00 2.86
CA CYS A 119 -8.07 -15.90 4.12
C CYS A 119 -9.51 -15.45 3.91
N LEU A 120 -9.76 -14.58 2.94
CA LEU A 120 -11.09 -14.04 2.69
C LEU A 120 -11.98 -14.96 1.87
N LEU A 121 -11.40 -15.75 0.99
CA LEU A 121 -12.16 -16.54 0.03
C LEU A 121 -12.38 -18.00 0.43
N ASN A 122 -11.66 -18.49 1.41
CA ASN A 122 -11.72 -19.90 1.81
C ASN A 122 -12.20 -20.09 3.22
N ASP A 123 -13.19 -19.37 3.57
CA ASP A 123 -13.81 -19.49 4.89
C ASP A 123 -14.29 -20.89 5.17
#